data_2d80eed85f9b6f580c7b00a5a230ad26
#
_entry.id   2d80eed85f9b6f580c7b00a5a230ad26
#
_cell.length_a   1.000
_cell.length_b   1.000
_cell.length_c   1.000
_cell.angle_alpha   90.00
_cell.angle_beta   90.00
_cell.angle_gamma   90.00
#
_symmetry.space_group_name_H-M   'P 1'
#
loop_
_entity.id
_entity.type
_entity.pdbx_description
1 polymer ?
#
loop_
_entity_poly.entity_id
_entity_poly.type
_entity_poly.pdbx_seq_one_letter_code
_entity_poly.pdbx_strand_id
1 'polypeptide(L)'
;MPREEMCIRDRFLREFRERLAKFGLELHPEKTRLIQFGRFAAQNRKERGEGKPETFTFPGFTHYCGALRKDGAFTVWRVTAKKRMAAKLLAVKAELIRRRHEPKAVVGGWLQKVVLGYYRYHAVPGNLPQLEIFRHRLRRLWRMVLIRRSQRGYVSWERLNPLFDRWIPLPRVLHPYPMARFDATHPRWKPYA
;
A
#
# COMPACT_ATOMS: atom_id res chain seq x y z
N MET A 1 36.23 -2.82 0.19
CA MET A 1 36.00 -3.88 1.19
C MET A 1 34.66 -4.59 0.96
N PRO A 2 34.53 -5.43 -0.10
CA PRO A 2 33.24 -6.13 -0.34
C PRO A 2 33.17 -7.54 0.28
N ARG A 3 34.28 -8.09 0.76
CA ARG A 3 34.33 -9.49 1.24
C ARG A 3 33.71 -9.72 2.62
N GLU A 4 33.77 -8.75 3.52
CA GLU A 4 33.23 -8.91 4.88
C GLU A 4 31.70 -8.84 4.93
N GLU A 5 31.08 -7.93 4.17
CA GLU A 5 29.62 -7.84 4.12
C GLU A 5 28.99 -9.09 3.46
N MET A 6 29.62 -9.65 2.45
CA MET A 6 29.18 -10.88 1.81
C MET A 6 29.26 -12.07 2.79
N CYS A 7 30.29 -12.12 3.60
CA CYS A 7 30.46 -13.14 4.64
C CYS A 7 29.40 -13.05 5.75
N ILE A 8 29.04 -11.85 6.20
CA ILE A 8 27.99 -11.65 7.22
C ILE A 8 26.62 -12.06 6.68
N ARG A 9 26.30 -11.69 5.45
CA ARG A 9 25.03 -12.06 4.80
C ARG A 9 24.86 -13.56 4.64
N ASP A 10 25.89 -14.22 4.14
CA ASP A 10 25.88 -15.67 3.89
C ASP A 10 25.83 -16.45 5.20
N ARG A 11 26.55 -15.97 6.22
CA ARG A 11 26.50 -16.49 7.58
C ARG A 11 25.11 -16.38 8.17
N PHE A 12 24.47 -15.20 8.08
CA PHE A 12 23.10 -15.01 8.55
C PHE A 12 22.11 -15.97 7.89
N LEU A 13 22.15 -16.10 6.55
CA LEU A 13 21.25 -17.02 5.85
C LEU A 13 21.44 -18.48 6.25
N ARG A 14 22.67 -18.90 6.50
CA ARG A 14 22.99 -20.24 6.97
C ARG A 14 22.42 -20.46 8.36
N GLU A 15 22.74 -19.59 9.31
CA GLU A 15 22.25 -19.67 10.69
C GLU A 15 20.72 -19.62 10.75
N PHE A 16 20.10 -18.82 9.89
CA PHE A 16 18.63 -18.72 9.78
C PHE A 16 18.02 -20.01 9.25
N ARG A 17 18.61 -20.64 8.23
CA ARG A 17 18.18 -21.96 7.74
C ARG A 17 18.28 -23.04 8.81
N GLU A 18 19.41 -23.10 9.49
CA GLU A 18 19.64 -24.06 10.58
C GLU A 18 18.61 -23.86 11.72
N ARG A 19 18.30 -22.61 12.05
CA ARG A 19 17.29 -22.31 13.07
C ARG A 19 15.89 -22.76 12.66
N LEU A 20 15.49 -22.51 11.42
CA LEU A 20 14.19 -22.94 10.89
C LEU A 20 14.07 -24.46 10.83
N ALA A 21 15.13 -25.14 10.42
CA ALA A 21 15.17 -26.59 10.36
C ALA A 21 14.88 -27.26 11.72
N LYS A 22 15.28 -26.64 12.84
CA LYS A 22 14.94 -27.11 14.21
C LYS A 22 13.43 -27.14 14.49
N PHE A 23 12.64 -26.38 13.74
CA PHE A 23 11.18 -26.34 13.85
C PHE A 23 10.47 -27.04 12.68
N GLY A 24 11.21 -27.83 11.88
CA GLY A 24 10.64 -28.49 10.70
C GLY A 24 10.25 -27.55 9.57
N LEU A 25 10.81 -26.33 9.54
CA LEU A 25 10.53 -25.31 8.54
C LEU A 25 11.69 -25.17 7.57
N GLU A 26 11.38 -25.01 6.29
CA GLU A 26 12.38 -24.78 5.23
C GLU A 26 12.16 -23.44 4.53
N LEU A 27 13.25 -22.77 4.15
CA LEU A 27 13.21 -21.60 3.30
C LEU A 27 12.97 -22.02 1.85
N HIS A 28 11.92 -21.49 1.24
CA HIS A 28 11.65 -21.74 -0.17
C HIS A 28 12.73 -21.08 -1.04
N PRO A 29 13.52 -21.86 -1.82
CA PRO A 29 14.72 -21.35 -2.50
C PRO A 29 14.43 -20.22 -3.47
N GLU A 30 13.38 -20.33 -4.29
CA GLU A 30 13.04 -19.31 -5.30
C GLU A 30 12.30 -18.08 -4.72
N LYS A 31 11.66 -18.21 -3.55
CA LYS A 31 10.88 -17.13 -2.92
C LYS A 31 11.68 -16.40 -1.84
N THR A 32 12.76 -16.99 -1.36
CA THR A 32 13.61 -16.37 -0.35
C THR A 32 14.67 -15.52 -1.04
N ARG A 33 14.63 -14.24 -0.78
CA ARG A 33 15.57 -13.29 -1.37
C ARG A 33 16.10 -12.35 -0.32
N LEU A 34 17.40 -12.21 -0.25
CA LEU A 34 18.06 -11.21 0.57
C LEU A 34 18.16 -9.91 -0.24
N ILE A 35 17.63 -8.82 0.31
CA ILE A 35 17.65 -7.51 -0.32
C ILE A 35 18.44 -6.52 0.53
N GLN A 36 19.16 -5.61 -0.13
CA GLN A 36 19.78 -4.48 0.55
C GLN A 36 18.75 -3.35 0.66
N PHE A 37 18.38 -3.04 1.90
CA PHE A 37 17.33 -2.07 2.20
C PHE A 37 17.72 -1.19 3.40
N GLY A 38 17.37 0.09 3.38
CA GLY A 38 17.65 1.00 4.47
C GLY A 38 18.37 2.29 4.04
N ARG A 39 18.81 3.07 5.04
CA ARG A 39 19.35 4.43 4.85
C ARG A 39 20.53 4.49 3.88
N PHE A 40 21.44 3.55 3.97
CA PHE A 40 22.67 3.52 3.18
C PHE A 40 22.56 2.68 1.90
N ALA A 41 21.40 2.01 1.67
CA ALA A 41 21.25 1.11 0.53
C ALA A 41 21.49 1.81 -0.83
N ALA A 42 21.05 3.06 -0.98
CA ALA A 42 21.24 3.82 -2.22
C ALA A 42 22.70 4.14 -2.48
N GLN A 43 23.44 4.57 -1.43
CA GLN A 43 24.85 4.90 -1.51
C GLN A 43 25.70 3.66 -1.81
N ASN A 44 25.55 2.60 -1.01
CA ASN A 44 26.30 1.35 -1.17
C ASN A 44 26.09 0.72 -2.56
N ARG A 45 24.86 0.79 -3.09
CA ARG A 45 24.57 0.28 -4.44
C ARG A 45 25.22 1.15 -5.52
N LYS A 46 25.20 2.48 -5.35
CA LYS A 46 25.87 3.41 -6.28
C LYS A 46 27.38 3.16 -6.32
N GLU A 47 28.02 2.95 -5.18
CA GLU A 47 29.46 2.65 -5.07
C GLU A 47 29.84 1.33 -5.79
N ARG A 48 28.90 0.38 -5.86
CA ARG A 48 29.08 -0.88 -6.60
C ARG A 48 28.64 -0.82 -8.07
N GLY A 49 28.22 0.35 -8.57
CA GLY A 49 27.68 0.50 -9.92
C GLY A 49 26.31 -0.16 -10.14
N GLU A 50 25.60 -0.49 -9.06
CA GLU A 50 24.27 -1.09 -9.10
C GLU A 50 23.17 -0.02 -9.20
N GLY A 51 21.97 -0.41 -9.65
CA GLY A 51 20.83 0.50 -9.76
C GLY A 51 20.23 0.91 -8.42
N LYS A 52 19.03 1.50 -8.46
CA LYS A 52 18.30 1.95 -7.27
C LYS A 52 18.09 0.81 -6.25
N PRO A 53 17.94 1.15 -4.95
CA PRO A 53 17.59 0.16 -3.93
C PRO A 53 16.38 -0.68 -4.31
N GLU A 54 16.42 -1.94 -3.95
CA GLU A 54 15.33 -2.86 -4.20
C GLU A 54 14.07 -2.48 -3.42
N THR A 55 12.94 -2.93 -3.91
CA THR A 55 11.64 -2.76 -3.26
C THR A 55 11.07 -4.12 -2.89
N PHE A 56 10.28 -4.16 -1.84
CA PHE A 56 9.56 -5.38 -1.47
C PHE A 56 8.09 -5.09 -1.15
N THR A 57 7.26 -6.11 -1.28
CA THR A 57 5.82 -6.00 -0.99
C THR A 57 5.48 -6.81 0.24
N PHE A 58 5.00 -6.14 1.29
CA PHE A 58 4.57 -6.74 2.56
C PHE A 58 3.64 -5.80 3.32
N PRO A 59 2.73 -6.30 4.11
CA PRO A 59 1.49 -6.99 3.77
C PRO A 59 0.54 -6.03 3.05
N GLY A 60 0.50 -6.07 1.73
CA GLY A 60 -0.37 -5.22 0.89
C GLY A 60 0.22 -3.87 0.50
N PHE A 61 1.42 -3.53 0.98
CA PHE A 61 2.18 -2.33 0.63
C PHE A 61 3.47 -2.69 -0.08
N THR A 62 3.85 -1.89 -1.05
CA THR A 62 5.21 -1.87 -1.60
C THR A 62 6.03 -0.89 -0.79
N HIS A 63 7.15 -1.36 -0.23
CA HIS A 63 8.10 -0.58 0.54
C HIS A 63 9.29 -0.19 -0.35
N TYR A 64 9.71 1.07 -0.28
CA TYR A 64 10.90 1.54 -0.97
C TYR A 64 11.61 2.64 -0.18
N CYS A 65 12.92 2.69 -0.33
CA CYS A 65 13.76 3.73 0.25
C CYS A 65 13.58 5.05 -0.50
N GLY A 66 13.49 6.16 0.21
CA GLY A 66 13.35 7.48 -0.36
C GLY A 66 13.73 8.57 0.62
N ALA A 67 13.49 9.80 0.22
CA ALA A 67 13.69 10.98 1.05
C ALA A 67 12.41 11.78 1.21
N LEU A 68 12.25 12.46 2.33
CA LEU A 68 11.18 13.43 2.56
C LEU A 68 11.43 14.67 1.69
N ARG A 69 10.36 15.21 1.11
CA ARG A 69 10.45 16.41 0.26
C ARG A 69 10.83 17.68 1.03
N LYS A 70 10.52 17.72 2.33
CA LYS A 70 10.70 18.90 3.17
C LYS A 70 12.16 19.17 3.50
N ASP A 71 12.90 18.15 3.87
CA ASP A 71 14.24 18.26 4.47
C ASP A 71 15.24 17.24 3.91
N GLY A 72 14.86 16.44 2.93
CA GLY A 72 15.70 15.39 2.36
C GLY A 72 15.97 14.21 3.29
N ALA A 73 15.40 14.18 4.49
CA ALA A 73 15.62 13.12 5.45
C ALA A 73 15.20 11.76 4.88
N PHE A 74 15.96 10.72 5.20
CA PHE A 74 15.66 9.36 4.78
C PHE A 74 14.31 8.91 5.33
N THR A 75 13.53 8.27 4.47
CA THR A 75 12.26 7.63 4.86
C THR A 75 12.01 6.35 4.07
N VAL A 76 11.24 5.45 4.68
CA VAL A 76 10.69 4.29 3.99
C VAL A 76 9.26 4.59 3.60
N TRP A 77 9.04 4.72 2.30
CA TRP A 77 7.72 4.91 1.75
C TRP A 77 6.94 3.60 1.73
N ARG A 78 5.67 3.67 2.10
CA ARG A 78 4.72 2.54 2.07
C ARG A 78 3.57 2.91 1.15
N VAL A 79 3.55 2.32 -0.01
CA VAL A 79 2.57 2.60 -1.05
C VAL A 79 1.73 1.36 -1.32
N THR A 80 0.44 1.52 -1.46
CA THR A 80 -0.46 0.38 -1.76
C THR A 80 0.05 -0.41 -2.96
N ALA A 81 0.20 -1.72 -2.79
CA ALA A 81 0.64 -2.61 -3.87
C ALA A 81 -0.35 -2.60 -5.03
N LYS A 82 0.13 -2.28 -6.24
CA LYS A 82 -0.69 -2.12 -7.46
C LYS A 82 -1.60 -3.32 -7.71
N LYS A 83 -1.08 -4.55 -7.57
CA LYS A 83 -1.85 -5.80 -7.74
C LYS A 83 -3.01 -5.90 -6.76
N ARG A 84 -2.80 -5.51 -5.49
CA ARG A 84 -3.85 -5.53 -4.45
C ARG A 84 -4.95 -4.51 -4.73
N MET A 85 -4.58 -3.29 -5.12
CA MET A 85 -5.57 -2.28 -5.51
C MET A 85 -6.38 -2.74 -6.74
N ALA A 86 -5.72 -3.28 -7.76
CA ALA A 86 -6.38 -3.77 -8.97
C ALA A 86 -7.36 -4.90 -8.64
N ALA A 87 -6.96 -5.89 -7.85
CA ALA A 87 -7.82 -6.99 -7.42
C ALA A 87 -9.04 -6.48 -6.63
N LYS A 88 -8.85 -5.53 -5.71
CA LYS A 88 -9.96 -4.92 -4.95
C LYS A 88 -10.93 -4.19 -5.86
N LEU A 89 -10.44 -3.40 -6.82
CA LEU A 89 -11.28 -2.67 -7.77
C LEU A 89 -12.05 -3.63 -8.70
N LEU A 90 -11.43 -4.75 -9.09
CA LEU A 90 -12.09 -5.79 -9.89
C LEU A 90 -13.24 -6.45 -9.10
N ALA A 91 -13.01 -6.82 -7.86
CA ALA A 91 -14.04 -7.37 -6.98
C ALA A 91 -15.19 -6.38 -6.77
N VAL A 92 -14.90 -5.10 -6.55
CA VAL A 92 -15.93 -4.06 -6.42
C VAL A 92 -16.70 -3.88 -7.74
N LYS A 93 -16.02 -3.92 -8.88
CA LYS A 93 -16.68 -3.84 -10.20
C LYS A 93 -17.69 -4.98 -10.38
N ALA A 94 -17.29 -6.21 -10.09
CA ALA A 94 -18.16 -7.39 -10.20
C ALA A 94 -19.41 -7.23 -9.32
N GLU A 95 -19.23 -6.79 -8.07
CA GLU A 95 -20.34 -6.59 -7.13
C GLU A 95 -21.24 -5.41 -7.54
N LEU A 96 -20.70 -4.32 -8.06
CA LEU A 96 -21.50 -3.21 -8.60
C LEU A 96 -22.36 -3.66 -9.80
N ILE A 97 -21.85 -4.56 -10.65
CA ILE A 97 -22.61 -5.12 -11.76
C ILE A 97 -23.74 -6.00 -11.23
N ARG A 98 -23.47 -6.84 -10.24
CA ARG A 98 -24.47 -7.71 -9.61
C ARG A 98 -25.61 -6.89 -8.98
N ARG A 99 -25.25 -5.79 -8.29
CA ARG A 99 -26.20 -4.86 -7.64
C ARG A 99 -26.77 -3.79 -8.58
N ARG A 100 -26.59 -3.94 -9.87
CA ARG A 100 -26.93 -2.89 -10.85
C ARG A 100 -28.37 -2.38 -10.73
N HIS A 101 -29.33 -3.23 -10.39
CA HIS A 101 -30.75 -2.90 -10.31
C HIS A 101 -31.22 -2.45 -8.91
N GLU A 102 -30.38 -2.56 -7.89
CA GLU A 102 -30.70 -2.10 -6.53
C GLU A 102 -30.82 -0.57 -6.45
N PRO A 103 -31.59 -0.03 -5.49
CA PRO A 103 -31.68 1.40 -5.23
C PRO A 103 -30.29 2.03 -5.02
N LYS A 104 -30.08 3.24 -5.55
CA LYS A 104 -28.78 3.94 -5.45
C LYS A 104 -28.31 4.12 -4.01
N ALA A 105 -29.23 4.34 -3.06
CA ALA A 105 -28.90 4.48 -1.64
C ALA A 105 -28.37 3.18 -1.03
N VAL A 106 -28.95 2.03 -1.39
CA VAL A 106 -28.49 0.70 -0.93
C VAL A 106 -27.08 0.41 -1.43
N VAL A 107 -26.86 0.60 -2.74
CA VAL A 107 -25.54 0.42 -3.37
C VAL A 107 -24.52 1.41 -2.77
N GLY A 108 -24.93 2.67 -2.55
CA GLY A 108 -24.08 3.71 -1.94
C GLY A 108 -23.66 3.35 -0.51
N GLY A 109 -24.60 2.90 0.33
CA GLY A 109 -24.31 2.49 1.70
C GLY A 109 -23.36 1.29 1.77
N TRP A 110 -23.54 0.30 0.90
CA TRP A 110 -22.58 -0.81 0.77
C TRP A 110 -21.20 -0.30 0.33
N LEU A 111 -21.15 0.55 -0.70
CA LEU A 111 -19.91 1.08 -1.24
C LEU A 111 -19.13 1.91 -0.20
N GLN A 112 -19.84 2.70 0.61
CA GLN A 112 -19.26 3.46 1.71
C GLN A 112 -18.56 2.54 2.73
N LYS A 113 -19.20 1.43 3.13
CA LYS A 113 -18.59 0.44 4.02
C LYS A 113 -17.30 -0.15 3.43
N VAL A 114 -17.33 -0.48 2.13
CA VAL A 114 -16.15 -0.99 1.41
C VAL A 114 -15.01 0.02 1.39
N VAL A 115 -15.32 1.30 1.11
CA VAL A 115 -14.33 2.39 1.04
C VAL A 115 -13.73 2.66 2.41
N LEU A 116 -14.55 2.78 3.44
CA LEU A 116 -14.08 3.02 4.81
C LEU A 116 -13.21 1.87 5.31
N GLY A 117 -13.58 0.62 5.03
CA GLY A 117 -12.75 -0.55 5.35
C GLY A 117 -11.40 -0.52 4.64
N TYR A 118 -11.38 -0.13 3.36
CA TYR A 118 -10.15 0.04 2.60
C TYR A 118 -9.27 1.17 3.16
N TYR A 119 -9.86 2.31 3.52
CA TYR A 119 -9.12 3.43 4.10
C TYR A 119 -8.56 3.10 5.48
N ARG A 120 -9.31 2.41 6.35
CA ARG A 120 -8.82 1.99 7.66
C ARG A 120 -7.50 1.21 7.59
N TYR A 121 -7.30 0.44 6.54
CA TYR A 121 -6.07 -0.31 6.36
C TYR A 121 -4.99 0.48 5.62
N HIS A 122 -5.36 1.20 4.57
CA HIS A 122 -4.38 1.80 3.64
C HIS A 122 -4.08 3.28 3.92
N ALA A 123 -4.76 3.95 4.86
CA ALA A 123 -4.60 5.38 5.12
C ALA A 123 -3.39 5.69 6.02
N VAL A 124 -2.23 5.20 5.62
CA VAL A 124 -0.94 5.46 6.26
C VAL A 124 -0.27 6.70 5.67
N PRO A 125 0.62 7.38 6.43
CA PRO A 125 1.40 8.49 5.92
C PRO A 125 2.14 8.13 4.63
N GLY A 126 2.11 9.05 3.66
CA GLY A 126 2.72 8.86 2.34
C GLY A 126 1.88 8.10 1.32
N ASN A 127 0.76 7.47 1.72
CA ASN A 127 -0.09 6.69 0.82
C ASN A 127 -1.35 7.43 0.32
N LEU A 128 -1.56 8.68 0.74
CA LEU A 128 -2.74 9.46 0.37
C LEU A 128 -2.99 9.53 -1.15
N PRO A 129 -1.97 9.75 -2.01
CA PRO A 129 -2.17 9.77 -3.46
C PRO A 129 -2.75 8.46 -4.02
N GLN A 130 -2.40 7.32 -3.44
CA GLN A 130 -2.95 6.03 -3.87
C GLN A 130 -4.42 5.87 -3.47
N LEU A 131 -4.81 6.43 -2.33
CA LEU A 131 -6.21 6.45 -1.89
C LEU A 131 -7.06 7.37 -2.79
N GLU A 132 -6.51 8.49 -3.24
CA GLU A 132 -7.17 9.39 -4.21
C GLU A 132 -7.37 8.69 -5.56
N ILE A 133 -6.34 7.98 -6.05
CA ILE A 133 -6.43 7.15 -7.25
C ILE A 133 -7.51 6.07 -7.07
N PHE A 134 -7.54 5.38 -5.93
CA PHE A 134 -8.56 4.38 -5.62
C PHE A 134 -9.96 5.00 -5.65
N ARG A 135 -10.16 6.13 -4.96
CA ARG A 135 -11.42 6.88 -4.95
C ARG A 135 -11.87 7.27 -6.37
N HIS A 136 -10.95 7.83 -7.16
CA HIS A 136 -11.25 8.24 -8.53
C HIS A 136 -11.67 7.05 -9.41
N ARG A 137 -10.93 5.95 -9.35
CA ARG A 137 -11.28 4.72 -10.10
C ARG A 137 -12.62 4.15 -9.68
N LEU A 138 -12.93 4.18 -8.39
CA LEU A 138 -14.19 3.70 -7.85
C LEU A 138 -15.38 4.53 -8.36
N ARG A 139 -15.25 5.87 -8.39
CA ARG A 139 -16.27 6.77 -8.97
C ARG A 139 -16.50 6.45 -10.45
N ARG A 140 -15.45 6.20 -11.22
CA ARG A 140 -15.56 5.79 -12.62
C ARG A 140 -16.29 4.46 -12.79
N LEU A 141 -15.98 3.46 -11.96
CA LEU A 141 -16.66 2.17 -11.97
C LEU A 141 -18.16 2.30 -11.67
N TRP A 142 -18.50 3.04 -10.62
CA TRP A 142 -19.90 3.24 -10.29
C TRP A 142 -20.66 4.04 -11.35
N ARG A 143 -20.05 5.10 -11.89
CA ARG A 143 -20.62 5.84 -13.04
C ARG A 143 -20.88 4.91 -14.22
N MET A 144 -19.94 4.06 -14.59
CA MET A 144 -20.09 3.09 -15.67
C MET A 144 -21.32 2.19 -15.47
N VAL A 145 -21.52 1.69 -14.24
CA VAL A 145 -22.68 0.84 -13.91
C VAL A 145 -24.00 1.63 -13.92
N LEU A 146 -23.99 2.88 -13.43
CA LEU A 146 -25.17 3.75 -13.44
C LEU A 146 -25.63 4.12 -14.85
N ILE A 147 -24.70 4.40 -15.75
CA ILE A 147 -25.00 4.70 -17.16
C ILE A 147 -25.66 3.49 -17.84
N ARG A 148 -25.18 2.28 -17.56
CA ARG A 148 -25.71 1.05 -18.14
C ARG A 148 -27.08 0.61 -17.61
N ARG A 149 -27.68 1.36 -16.69
CA ARG A 149 -29.07 1.11 -16.22
C ARG A 149 -30.13 1.58 -17.21
N SER A 150 -29.79 2.50 -18.09
CA SER A 150 -30.73 3.14 -19.02
C SER A 150 -30.14 3.15 -20.43
N GLN A 151 -30.99 2.91 -21.40
CA GLN A 151 -30.61 3.04 -22.82
C GLN A 151 -30.31 4.50 -23.22
N ARG A 152 -30.81 5.50 -22.47
CA ARG A 152 -30.54 6.95 -22.67
C ARG A 152 -29.19 7.43 -22.12
N GLY A 153 -28.35 6.62 -21.85
CA GLY A 153 -26.94 6.38 -21.63
C GLY A 153 -26.02 7.48 -21.10
N TYR A 154 -26.25 8.74 -21.25
CA TYR A 154 -25.30 9.77 -20.81
C TYR A 154 -25.75 10.46 -19.51
N VAL A 155 -24.88 10.40 -18.49
CA VAL A 155 -25.03 11.22 -17.28
C VAL A 155 -23.73 11.94 -17.03
N SER A 156 -23.79 13.29 -16.94
CA SER A 156 -22.63 14.13 -16.69
C SER A 156 -22.02 13.88 -15.30
N TRP A 157 -20.76 14.24 -15.13
CA TRP A 157 -20.09 14.16 -13.84
C TRP A 157 -20.71 15.09 -12.81
N GLU A 158 -21.09 16.30 -13.21
CA GLU A 158 -21.72 17.30 -12.33
C GLU A 158 -22.96 16.74 -11.65
N ARG A 159 -23.79 16.03 -12.41
CA ARG A 159 -25.01 15.40 -11.89
C ARG A 159 -24.75 14.25 -10.93
N LEU A 160 -23.61 13.53 -11.08
CA LEU A 160 -23.24 12.39 -10.24
C LEU A 160 -22.35 12.77 -9.07
N ASN A 161 -21.67 13.91 -9.11
CA ASN A 161 -20.75 14.32 -8.05
C ASN A 161 -21.42 14.36 -6.66
N PRO A 162 -22.63 14.92 -6.46
CA PRO A 162 -23.29 14.94 -5.16
C PRO A 162 -23.55 13.52 -4.63
N LEU A 163 -23.93 12.58 -5.51
CA LEU A 163 -24.11 11.18 -5.14
C LEU A 163 -22.79 10.54 -4.70
N PHE A 164 -21.72 10.77 -5.44
CA PHE A 164 -20.41 10.19 -5.12
C PHE A 164 -19.84 10.77 -3.83
N ASP A 165 -19.96 12.07 -3.62
CA ASP A 165 -19.43 12.74 -2.44
C ASP A 165 -20.17 12.32 -1.16
N ARG A 166 -21.46 12.02 -1.27
CA ARG A 166 -22.24 11.47 -0.17
C ARG A 166 -21.76 10.06 0.26
N TRP A 167 -21.39 9.19 -0.68
CA TRP A 167 -21.14 7.78 -0.40
C TRP A 167 -19.69 7.35 -0.50
N ILE A 168 -18.84 8.11 -1.16
CA ILE A 168 -17.42 7.83 -1.33
C ILE A 168 -16.63 8.97 -0.71
N PRO A 169 -16.35 8.92 0.61
CA PRO A 169 -15.72 10.00 1.34
C PRO A 169 -14.31 10.33 0.79
N LEU A 170 -13.88 11.56 1.05
CA LEU A 170 -12.51 11.97 0.76
C LEU A 170 -11.53 11.16 1.63
N PRO A 171 -10.43 10.68 1.06
CA PRO A 171 -9.41 10.01 1.83
C PRO A 171 -8.67 10.99 2.73
N ARG A 172 -8.29 10.51 3.91
CA ARG A 172 -7.42 11.24 4.85
C ARG A 172 -6.48 10.24 5.51
N VAL A 173 -5.36 10.72 6.01
CA VAL A 173 -4.44 9.87 6.80
C VAL A 173 -5.12 9.54 8.13
N LEU A 174 -5.20 8.26 8.45
CA LEU A 174 -5.85 7.76 9.68
C LEU A 174 -4.84 7.20 10.69
N HIS A 175 -3.63 6.90 10.25
CA HIS A 175 -2.60 6.32 11.10
C HIS A 175 -1.49 7.32 11.38
N PRO A 176 -0.96 7.39 12.60
CA PRO A 176 0.19 8.21 12.90
C PRO A 176 1.45 7.72 12.16
N TYR A 177 2.47 8.56 12.09
CA TYR A 177 3.79 8.13 11.64
C TYR A 177 4.33 7.00 12.53
N PRO A 178 5.11 6.06 11.98
CA PRO A 178 5.64 4.92 12.76
C PRO A 178 6.42 5.34 14.00
N MET A 179 7.23 6.39 13.90
CA MET A 179 7.98 6.91 15.05
C MET A 179 7.04 7.46 16.13
N ALA A 180 6.08 8.29 15.77
CA ALA A 180 5.11 8.82 16.72
C ALA A 180 4.31 7.71 17.43
N ARG A 181 4.02 6.62 16.71
CA ARG A 181 3.38 5.44 17.31
C ARG A 181 4.31 4.69 18.23
N PHE A 182 5.58 4.55 17.84
CA PHE A 182 6.59 3.91 18.69
C PHE A 182 6.82 4.68 19.97
N ASP A 183 7.01 6.00 19.89
CA ASP A 183 7.24 6.87 21.03
C ASP A 183 6.05 6.84 22.02
N ALA A 184 4.81 6.79 21.51
CA ALA A 184 3.62 6.67 22.32
C ALA A 184 3.54 5.34 23.12
N THR A 185 4.09 4.25 22.53
CA THR A 185 4.11 2.93 23.19
C THR A 185 5.37 2.68 24.02
N HIS A 186 6.45 3.49 23.81
CA HIS A 186 7.74 3.36 24.47
C HIS A 186 8.23 4.72 25.01
N PRO A 187 7.52 5.33 25.97
CA PRO A 187 7.79 6.70 26.40
C PRO A 187 9.17 6.90 27.04
N ARG A 188 9.84 5.82 27.47
CA ARG A 188 11.19 5.88 28.07
C ARG A 188 12.32 5.74 27.04
N TRP A 189 11.99 5.40 25.81
CA TRP A 189 12.99 5.27 24.76
C TRP A 189 13.25 6.63 24.12
N LYS A 190 14.41 7.23 24.39
CA LYS A 190 14.88 8.42 23.68
C LYS A 190 15.84 7.96 22.58
N PRO A 191 15.57 8.25 21.30
CA PRO A 191 16.59 8.04 20.28
C PRO A 191 17.82 8.91 20.63
N TYR A 192 18.99 8.39 20.38
CA TYR A 192 20.27 9.08 20.63
C TYR A 192 20.19 10.52 20.13
N ALA A 193 20.48 11.46 21.04
CA ALA A 193 20.67 12.87 20.74
C ALA A 193 21.94 13.06 19.89
#